data_f16f9db814252795a2fdb17aa9f93638
#
_entry.id   f16f9db814252795a2fdb17aa9f93638
#
_cell.length_a   1.000
_cell.length_b   1.000
_cell.length_c   1.000
_cell.angle_alpha   90.00
_cell.angle_beta   90.00
_cell.angle_gamma   90.00
#
_symmetry.space_group_name_H-M   'P 1'
#
loop_
_entity.id
_entity.type
_entity.pdbx_description
1 polymer ?
#
loop_
_entity_poly.entity_id
_entity_poly.type
_entity_poly.pdbx_seq_one_letter_code
_entity_poly.pdbx_strand_id
1 'polypeptide(L)'
;MYVKQLDDLKVTAYILNHFSVSPYGVAYYVLDKDIQKELKITTERGKENVNLFSNIDGINAWCSITEDPKDNCWRVSLRSKEKAINGVATMFEGGGHAQASGAKLNTLDDLPRMIEELDKLFK
;
A
#
# COMPACT_ATOMS: atom_id res chain seq x y z
N MET A 1 -11.29 12.37 18.23
CA MET A 1 -10.93 10.97 18.55
C MET A 1 -11.46 10.04 17.45
N TYR A 2 -10.62 9.18 16.97
CA TYR A 2 -11.00 8.23 15.92
C TYR A 2 -11.71 7.02 16.53
N VAL A 3 -12.89 6.72 16.04
CA VAL A 3 -13.67 5.54 16.48
C VAL A 3 -13.61 4.48 15.39
N LYS A 4 -13.04 3.32 15.72
CA LYS A 4 -12.89 2.23 14.77
C LYS A 4 -14.17 1.41 14.73
N GLN A 5 -14.70 1.20 13.53
CA GLN A 5 -15.89 0.37 13.32
C GLN A 5 -15.51 -1.11 13.31
N LEU A 6 -16.48 -1.99 13.58
CA LEU A 6 -16.25 -3.43 13.50
C LEU A 6 -15.74 -3.87 12.13
N ASP A 7 -16.28 -3.27 11.06
CA ASP A 7 -15.84 -3.59 9.69
C ASP A 7 -14.38 -3.20 9.45
N ASP A 8 -13.89 -2.15 10.13
CA ASP A 8 -12.47 -1.75 10.04
C ASP A 8 -11.57 -2.82 10.64
N LEU A 9 -12.02 -3.49 11.71
CA LEU A 9 -11.26 -4.59 12.30
C LEU A 9 -11.16 -5.79 11.37
N LYS A 10 -12.22 -6.06 10.59
CA LYS A 10 -12.19 -7.14 9.60
C LYS A 10 -11.21 -6.85 8.48
N VAL A 11 -11.16 -5.59 8.01
CA VAL A 11 -10.18 -5.17 7.01
C VAL A 11 -8.76 -5.32 7.55
N THR A 12 -8.52 -4.86 8.77
CA THR A 12 -7.22 -4.99 9.43
C THR A 12 -6.81 -6.46 9.55
N ALA A 13 -7.74 -7.34 9.97
CA ALA A 13 -7.46 -8.77 10.08
C ALA A 13 -7.10 -9.38 8.73
N TYR A 14 -7.80 -9.00 7.67
CA TYR A 14 -7.49 -9.48 6.33
C TYR A 14 -6.07 -9.07 5.94
N ILE A 15 -5.72 -7.80 6.12
CA ILE A 15 -4.41 -7.27 5.75
C ILE A 15 -3.31 -8.00 6.52
N LEU A 16 -3.49 -8.19 7.83
CA LEU A 16 -2.48 -8.86 8.66
C LEU A 16 -2.29 -10.33 8.29
N ASN A 17 -3.30 -10.96 7.71
CA ASN A 17 -3.21 -12.35 7.25
C ASN A 17 -2.67 -12.49 5.83
N HIS A 18 -2.58 -11.41 5.07
CA HIS A 18 -2.27 -11.49 3.63
C HIS A 18 -1.16 -10.55 3.16
N PHE A 19 -0.52 -9.82 4.06
CA PHE A 19 0.56 -8.93 3.65
C PHE A 19 1.83 -9.70 3.34
N SER A 20 2.69 -9.09 2.53
CA SER A 20 3.99 -9.63 2.17
C SER A 20 5.08 -8.66 2.59
N VAL A 21 6.30 -9.15 2.78
CA VAL A 21 7.46 -8.31 3.09
C VAL A 21 8.58 -8.67 2.12
N SER A 22 9.15 -7.66 1.48
CA SER A 22 10.26 -7.84 0.56
C SER A 22 11.57 -8.10 1.31
N PRO A 23 12.64 -8.53 0.60
CA PRO A 23 13.94 -8.79 1.24
C PRO A 23 14.52 -7.62 2.04
N TYR A 24 14.23 -6.38 1.65
CA TYR A 24 14.79 -5.19 2.31
C TYR A 24 13.77 -4.46 3.18
N GLY A 25 12.68 -5.14 3.57
CA GLY A 25 11.76 -4.60 4.57
C GLY A 25 10.66 -3.70 4.03
N VAL A 26 10.20 -3.95 2.82
CA VAL A 26 9.02 -3.26 2.28
C VAL A 26 7.80 -4.14 2.48
N ALA A 27 6.89 -3.74 3.37
CA ALA A 27 5.64 -4.46 3.60
C ALA A 27 4.59 -3.96 2.61
N TYR A 28 3.79 -4.86 2.08
CA TYR A 28 2.73 -4.46 1.14
C TYR A 28 1.59 -5.45 1.15
N TYR A 29 0.41 -4.98 0.75
CA TYR A 29 -0.77 -5.81 0.62
C TYR A 29 -1.61 -5.33 -0.57
N VAL A 30 -2.42 -6.25 -1.09
CA VAL A 30 -3.25 -5.99 -2.28
C VAL A 30 -4.71 -6.23 -1.92
N LEU A 31 -5.56 -5.24 -2.22
CA LEU A 31 -7.00 -5.34 -2.05
C LEU A 31 -7.66 -5.21 -3.41
N ASP A 32 -7.99 -6.34 -4.05
CA ASP A 32 -8.66 -6.33 -5.34
C ASP A 32 -10.15 -6.05 -5.18
N LYS A 33 -10.86 -5.88 -6.29
CA LYS A 33 -12.28 -5.55 -6.27
C LYS A 33 -13.14 -6.59 -5.56
N ASP A 34 -12.79 -7.87 -5.69
CA ASP A 34 -13.55 -8.95 -5.06
C ASP A 34 -13.38 -8.94 -3.54
N ILE A 35 -12.15 -8.69 -3.08
CA ILE A 35 -11.87 -8.57 -1.65
C ILE A 35 -12.55 -7.34 -1.07
N GLN A 36 -12.54 -6.22 -1.79
CA GLN A 36 -13.24 -5.01 -1.36
C GLN A 36 -14.74 -5.27 -1.20
N LYS A 37 -15.33 -6.01 -2.13
CA LYS A 37 -16.74 -6.38 -2.06
C LYS A 37 -17.02 -7.29 -0.87
N GLU A 38 -16.19 -8.28 -0.65
CA GLU A 38 -16.31 -9.21 0.47
C GLU A 38 -16.20 -8.49 1.81
N LEU A 39 -15.27 -7.56 1.93
CA LEU A 39 -15.06 -6.77 3.15
C LEU A 39 -16.01 -5.59 3.26
N LYS A 40 -16.83 -5.34 2.25
CA LYS A 40 -17.79 -4.22 2.20
C LYS A 40 -17.12 -2.86 2.36
N ILE A 41 -16.00 -2.67 1.67
CA ILE A 41 -15.25 -1.41 1.69
C ILE A 41 -15.16 -0.82 0.30
N THR A 42 -14.88 0.48 0.25
CA THR A 42 -14.60 1.20 -0.99
C THR A 42 -13.10 1.23 -1.24
N THR A 43 -12.70 1.62 -2.45
CA THR A 43 -11.29 1.85 -2.78
C THR A 43 -10.66 2.84 -1.78
N GLU A 44 -11.38 3.90 -1.43
CA GLU A 44 -10.88 4.91 -0.48
C GLU A 44 -10.63 4.30 0.91
N ARG A 45 -11.54 3.47 1.40
CA ARG A 45 -11.37 2.80 2.69
C ARG A 45 -10.19 1.85 2.71
N GLY A 46 -9.93 1.19 1.59
CA GLY A 46 -8.77 0.30 1.47
C GLY A 46 -7.45 1.02 1.68
N LYS A 47 -7.38 2.29 1.23
CA LYS A 47 -6.17 3.10 1.37
C LYS A 47 -5.94 3.61 2.80
N GLU A 48 -6.98 3.70 3.60
CA GLU A 48 -6.89 4.24 4.97
C GLU A 48 -6.08 3.38 5.94
N ASN A 49 -5.87 2.11 5.63
CA ASN A 49 -5.14 1.19 6.51
C ASN A 49 -3.64 1.16 6.26
N VAL A 50 -3.13 2.06 5.44
CA VAL A 50 -1.72 2.05 5.02
C VAL A 50 -0.74 2.17 6.19
N ASN A 51 -1.14 2.79 7.30
CA ASN A 51 -0.23 3.03 8.44
C ASN A 51 -0.14 1.86 9.45
N LEU A 52 -0.71 0.71 9.13
CA LEU A 52 -0.65 -0.46 10.03
C LEU A 52 0.78 -0.89 10.36
N PHE A 53 1.74 -0.63 9.46
CA PHE A 53 3.10 -1.11 9.61
C PHE A 53 4.09 -0.04 10.10
N SER A 54 3.58 1.13 10.52
CA SER A 54 4.43 2.29 10.80
C SER A 54 5.41 2.11 11.96
N ASN A 55 5.10 1.23 12.91
CA ASN A 55 5.92 1.04 14.11
C ASN A 55 6.46 -0.38 14.23
N ILE A 56 6.66 -1.07 13.13
CA ILE A 56 7.14 -2.44 13.14
C ILE A 56 8.64 -2.47 12.84
N ASP A 57 9.40 -3.09 13.76
CA ASP A 57 10.83 -3.25 13.57
C ASP A 57 11.12 -4.12 12.34
N GLY A 58 12.11 -3.73 11.57
CA GLY A 58 12.46 -4.44 10.33
C GLY A 58 11.66 -4.00 9.10
N ILE A 59 10.63 -3.18 9.28
CA ILE A 59 9.86 -2.62 8.17
C ILE A 59 10.34 -1.19 7.91
N ASN A 60 10.90 -0.95 6.73
CA ASN A 60 11.47 0.34 6.34
C ASN A 60 10.50 1.20 5.54
N ALA A 61 9.61 0.55 4.79
CA ALA A 61 8.59 1.21 3.99
C ALA A 61 7.38 0.28 3.89
N TRP A 62 6.23 0.85 3.54
CA TRP A 62 5.02 0.04 3.39
C TRP A 62 4.09 0.65 2.34
N CYS A 63 3.33 -0.22 1.68
CA CYS A 63 2.46 0.15 0.57
C CYS A 63 1.11 -0.53 0.69
N SER A 64 0.05 0.19 0.32
CA SER A 64 -1.25 -0.40 0.04
C SER A 64 -1.47 -0.36 -1.48
N ILE A 65 -1.92 -1.47 -2.04
CA ILE A 65 -2.25 -1.58 -3.46
C ILE A 65 -3.72 -1.93 -3.54
N THR A 66 -4.54 -0.99 -4.00
CA THR A 66 -5.99 -1.12 -3.98
C THR A 66 -6.54 -0.98 -5.39
N GLU A 67 -7.27 -2.00 -5.84
CA GLU A 67 -7.87 -1.97 -7.18
C GLU A 67 -8.93 -0.87 -7.26
N ASP A 68 -8.90 -0.10 -8.33
CA ASP A 68 -9.90 0.92 -8.64
C ASP A 68 -10.63 0.50 -9.92
N PRO A 69 -11.74 -0.26 -9.79
CA PRO A 69 -12.47 -0.75 -10.97
C PRO A 69 -13.06 0.38 -11.82
N LYS A 70 -13.33 1.51 -11.20
CA LYS A 70 -13.92 2.67 -11.87
C LYS A 70 -12.96 3.26 -12.90
N ASP A 71 -11.68 3.39 -12.53
CA ASP A 71 -10.66 3.92 -13.42
C ASP A 71 -9.79 2.82 -14.05
N ASN A 72 -10.12 1.57 -13.79
CA ASN A 72 -9.44 0.40 -14.33
C ASN A 72 -7.93 0.44 -14.07
N CYS A 73 -7.56 0.69 -12.82
CA CYS A 73 -6.16 0.78 -12.41
C CYS A 73 -6.02 0.32 -10.95
N TRP A 74 -4.78 0.35 -10.44
CA TRP A 74 -4.47 0.02 -9.06
C TRP A 74 -3.89 1.26 -8.40
N ARG A 75 -4.54 1.74 -7.34
CA ARG A 75 -4.07 2.89 -6.58
C ARG A 75 -3.10 2.42 -5.50
N VAL A 76 -1.97 3.09 -5.42
CA VAL A 76 -0.92 2.72 -4.47
C VAL A 76 -0.68 3.88 -3.51
N SER A 77 -0.61 3.56 -2.22
CA SER A 77 -0.15 4.49 -1.20
C SER A 77 1.21 4.02 -0.72
N LEU A 78 2.19 4.91 -0.73
CA LEU A 78 3.57 4.62 -0.35
C LEU A 78 3.94 5.41 0.90
N ARG A 79 4.52 4.73 1.88
CA ARG A 79 4.97 5.35 3.13
C ARG A 79 6.34 4.82 3.51
N SER A 80 7.11 5.63 4.24
CA SER A 80 8.41 5.19 4.75
C SER A 80 8.70 5.84 6.10
N LYS A 81 9.64 5.25 6.83
CA LYS A 81 10.09 5.79 8.12
C LYS A 81 11.05 6.95 7.95
N GLU A 82 12.02 6.83 7.08
CA GLU A 82 13.10 7.80 6.96
C GLU A 82 13.41 8.19 5.52
N LYS A 83 13.65 7.21 4.65
CA LYS A 83 14.09 7.49 3.29
C LYS A 83 12.96 8.00 2.40
N ALA A 84 13.29 8.90 1.51
CA ALA A 84 12.33 9.45 0.56
C ALA A 84 11.91 8.38 -0.46
N ILE A 85 10.60 8.18 -0.60
CA ILE A 85 10.04 7.21 -1.56
C ILE A 85 9.28 7.91 -2.70
N ASN A 86 9.19 9.22 -2.68
CA ASN A 86 8.44 9.96 -3.69
C ASN A 86 9.05 9.83 -5.09
N GLY A 87 10.36 9.57 -5.19
CA GLY A 87 10.99 9.31 -6.49
C GLY A 87 10.46 8.04 -7.15
N VAL A 88 10.21 6.99 -6.35
CA VAL A 88 9.61 5.76 -6.86
C VAL A 88 8.16 6.02 -7.28
N ALA A 89 7.41 6.79 -6.48
CA ALA A 89 6.04 7.15 -6.83
C ALA A 89 5.98 7.84 -8.20
N THR A 90 6.93 8.74 -8.48
CA THR A 90 7.00 9.44 -9.75
C THR A 90 7.23 8.47 -10.92
N MET A 91 7.99 7.41 -10.71
CA MET A 91 8.23 6.38 -11.73
C MET A 91 6.95 5.64 -12.13
N PHE A 92 5.92 5.67 -11.27
CA PHE A 92 4.66 4.96 -11.45
C PHE A 92 3.47 5.93 -11.47
N GLU A 93 3.60 7.00 -12.25
CA GLU A 93 2.54 7.98 -12.52
C GLU A 93 1.98 8.65 -11.25
N GLY A 94 2.84 8.89 -10.29
CA GLY A 94 2.41 9.49 -9.03
C GLY A 94 3.34 10.56 -8.53
N GLY A 95 3.35 10.76 -7.23
CA GLY A 95 4.17 11.75 -6.55
C GLY A 95 3.64 12.02 -5.16
N GLY A 96 4.22 13.01 -4.50
CA GLY A 96 3.80 13.42 -3.16
C GLY A 96 4.99 13.82 -2.31
N HIS A 97 4.82 13.66 -1.01
CA HIS A 97 5.86 14.00 -0.03
C HIS A 97 6.92 12.90 0.06
N ALA A 98 8.08 13.26 0.60
CA ALA A 98 9.21 12.33 0.70
C ALA A 98 8.83 11.00 1.38
N GLN A 99 8.03 11.05 2.43
CA GLN A 99 7.67 9.85 3.21
C GLN A 99 6.20 9.44 3.07
N ALA A 100 5.43 10.11 2.21
CA ALA A 100 4.01 9.84 2.01
C ALA A 100 3.62 10.24 0.59
N SER A 101 3.55 9.27 -0.30
CA SER A 101 3.27 9.50 -1.73
C SER A 101 2.22 8.53 -2.23
N GLY A 102 1.64 8.86 -3.39
CA GLY A 102 0.72 7.98 -4.09
C GLY A 102 1.26 7.64 -5.47
N ALA A 103 0.84 6.51 -6.00
CA ALA A 103 1.23 6.06 -7.33
C ALA A 103 0.06 5.32 -7.98
N LYS A 104 0.22 4.98 -9.26
CA LYS A 104 -0.78 4.25 -10.01
C LYS A 104 -0.11 3.14 -10.82
N LEU A 105 -0.68 1.95 -10.76
CA LEU A 105 -0.29 0.84 -11.62
C LEU A 105 -1.42 0.57 -12.61
N ASN A 106 -1.10 0.51 -13.88
CA ASN A 106 -2.10 0.18 -14.90
C ASN A 106 -2.45 -1.30 -14.89
N THR A 107 -1.50 -2.12 -14.46
CA THR A 107 -1.70 -3.55 -14.27
C THR A 107 -0.95 -4.01 -13.03
N LEU A 108 -1.48 -5.03 -12.36
CA LEU A 108 -0.82 -5.60 -11.17
C LEU A 108 0.52 -6.25 -11.51
N ASP A 109 0.76 -6.55 -12.79
CA ASP A 109 2.04 -7.11 -13.24
C ASP A 109 3.20 -6.15 -13.00
N ASP A 110 2.93 -4.85 -12.81
CA ASP A 110 3.96 -3.86 -12.51
C ASP A 110 4.36 -3.82 -11.03
N LEU A 111 3.61 -4.52 -10.16
CA LEU A 111 3.89 -4.51 -8.73
C LEU A 111 5.28 -5.03 -8.37
N PRO A 112 5.75 -6.17 -8.91
CA PRO A 112 7.11 -6.64 -8.58
C PRO A 112 8.19 -5.62 -8.91
N ARG A 113 8.06 -4.89 -10.03
CA ARG A 113 9.02 -3.85 -10.41
C ARG A 113 9.00 -2.69 -9.42
N MET A 114 7.81 -2.28 -8.97
CA MET A 114 7.71 -1.21 -7.99
C MET A 114 8.36 -1.60 -6.66
N ILE A 115 8.10 -2.80 -6.19
CA ILE A 115 8.70 -3.29 -4.94
C ILE A 115 10.23 -3.39 -5.08
N GLU A 116 10.74 -3.84 -6.22
CA GLU A 116 12.17 -3.88 -6.49
C GLU A 116 12.80 -2.48 -6.44
N GLU A 117 12.15 -1.49 -7.04
CA GLU A 117 12.63 -0.11 -7.00
C GLU A 117 12.65 0.43 -5.56
N LEU A 118 11.65 0.09 -4.76
CA LEU A 118 11.64 0.46 -3.34
C LEU A 118 12.78 -0.22 -2.58
N ASP A 119 12.99 -1.51 -2.82
CA ASP A 119 14.06 -2.26 -2.15
C ASP A 119 15.45 -1.64 -2.42
N LYS A 120 15.67 -1.12 -3.62
CA LYS A 120 16.94 -0.48 -3.97
C LYS A 120 17.31 0.68 -3.03
N LEU A 121 16.30 1.33 -2.46
CA LEU A 121 16.52 2.44 -1.53
C LEU A 121 17.10 1.98 -0.19
N PHE A 122 16.93 0.70 0.14
CA PHE A 122 17.31 0.16 1.45
C PHE A 122 18.44 -0.86 1.39
N LYS A 123 19.03 -1.02 0.23
CA LYS A 123 20.22 -1.88 0.05
C LYS A 123 21.45 -1.28 0.70
#